data_fee8dba7f457f206d412a47026a7b78f
#
_entry.id   fee8dba7f457f206d412a47026a7b78f
#
_cell.length_a   1.000
_cell.length_b   1.000
_cell.length_c   1.000
_cell.angle_alpha   90.00
_cell.angle_beta   90.00
_cell.angle_gamma   90.00
#
_symmetry.space_group_name_H-M   'P 1'
#
loop_
_entity.id
_entity.type
_entity.pdbx_description
1 polymer ?
#
loop_
_entity_poly.entity_id
_entity_poly.type
_entity_poly.pdbx_seq_one_letter_code
_entity_poly.pdbx_strand_id
1 'polypeptide(L)'
;MSDFDLAIAYRVSPFLHPSLPKIFNEKLELVTACLLSFKEAIEGLKAKVYVIMDRCPKIYEKVFKELFENVEIKKLESNIISRSWDMNVQTFKLQLEYLKGQQYSEIVMFQEDDYLYFQSIKPMLELINNENVDFISPYLHPWIINTSWKKFIKNRIIQNKIEWIQIPYTTNTFMTKKNILLEANKFLNLYYKTGDMYRFIILTKNIRPLRIDLPYYRYRIGALKFLRYYLSLRKYTLWMPNPTIADHIEGNPPAYTRLNELEKIKIKAIGFLNSLT
;
A
#
# COMPACT_ATOMS: atom_id res chain seq x y z
N MET A 1 12.38 6.97 -22.82
CA MET A 1 12.79 6.46 -21.50
C MET A 1 11.98 7.20 -20.47
N SER A 2 11.53 6.58 -19.43
CA SER A 2 10.84 7.25 -18.32
C SER A 2 11.84 8.12 -17.55
N ASP A 3 11.41 9.34 -17.12
CA ASP A 3 12.28 10.26 -16.38
C ASP A 3 12.54 9.78 -14.94
N PHE A 4 11.66 8.92 -14.41
CA PHE A 4 11.68 8.38 -13.06
C PHE A 4 11.55 6.85 -13.07
N ASP A 5 12.25 6.20 -12.14
CA ASP A 5 12.15 4.76 -11.92
C ASP A 5 10.78 4.38 -11.33
N LEU A 6 10.18 5.28 -10.51
CA LEU A 6 8.96 5.01 -9.77
C LEU A 6 8.11 6.27 -9.58
N ALA A 7 6.80 6.15 -9.88
CA ALA A 7 5.79 7.13 -9.49
C ALA A 7 5.03 6.61 -8.25
N ILE A 8 5.03 7.40 -7.19
CA ILE A 8 4.43 7.02 -5.90
C ILE A 8 3.25 7.94 -5.61
N ALA A 9 2.09 7.38 -5.32
CA ALA A 9 0.98 8.09 -4.73
C ALA A 9 0.86 7.72 -3.24
N TYR A 10 1.22 8.67 -2.39
CA TYR A 10 1.26 8.53 -0.94
C TYR A 10 0.01 9.17 -0.34
N ARG A 11 -0.75 8.44 0.47
CA ARG A 11 -1.86 9.01 1.24
C ARG A 11 -1.51 9.11 2.71
N VAL A 12 -1.88 10.22 3.34
CA VAL A 12 -1.62 10.48 4.75
C VAL A 12 -2.80 11.15 5.43
N SER A 13 -3.03 10.75 6.69
CA SER A 13 -4.08 11.26 7.55
C SER A 13 -3.54 11.47 8.97
N PRO A 14 -3.96 12.54 9.68
CA PRO A 14 -3.52 12.81 11.05
C PRO A 14 -4.27 11.99 12.09
N PHE A 15 -5.23 11.15 11.67
CA PHE A 15 -6.07 10.40 12.58
C PHE A 15 -5.39 9.11 13.02
N LEU A 16 -5.34 8.93 14.34
CA LEU A 16 -4.87 7.70 14.96
C LEU A 16 -5.91 6.59 14.81
N HIS A 17 -5.45 5.41 14.42
CA HIS A 17 -6.27 4.22 14.58
C HIS A 17 -6.22 3.76 16.06
N PRO A 18 -7.35 3.27 16.65
CA PRO A 18 -7.37 2.83 18.05
C PRO A 18 -6.36 1.72 18.39
N SER A 19 -5.90 0.97 17.39
CA SER A 19 -4.93 -0.12 17.54
C SER A 19 -3.47 0.32 17.31
N LEU A 20 -3.18 1.63 17.38
CA LEU A 20 -1.80 2.12 17.26
C LEU A 20 -0.90 1.49 18.35
N PRO A 21 0.30 1.01 17.99
CA PRO A 21 1.25 0.57 19.00
C PRO A 21 1.54 1.68 20.01
N LYS A 22 1.49 1.37 21.30
CA LYS A 22 1.72 2.33 22.39
C LYS A 22 3.11 3.00 22.38
N ILE A 23 4.01 2.52 21.53
CA ILE A 23 5.33 3.09 21.37
C ILE A 23 5.29 4.51 20.75
N PHE A 24 4.30 4.82 19.91
CA PHE A 24 4.10 6.15 19.34
C PHE A 24 3.06 6.91 20.16
N ASN A 25 3.35 8.14 20.53
CA ASN A 25 2.44 8.99 21.30
C ASN A 25 1.43 9.71 20.38
N GLU A 26 1.89 10.06 19.16
CA GLU A 26 1.13 10.85 18.21
C GLU A 26 1.24 10.25 16.80
N LYS A 27 0.21 10.49 15.97
CA LYS A 27 0.20 10.04 14.57
C LYS A 27 1.36 10.65 13.78
N LEU A 28 1.76 11.90 14.06
CA LEU A 28 2.87 12.55 13.39
C LEU A 28 4.20 11.81 13.62
N GLU A 29 4.46 11.33 14.83
CA GLU A 29 5.66 10.52 15.13
C GLU A 29 5.67 9.23 14.29
N LEU A 30 4.54 8.51 14.23
CA LEU A 30 4.40 7.30 13.43
C LEU A 30 4.63 7.59 11.95
N VAL A 31 3.93 8.58 11.40
CA VAL A 31 4.04 8.95 9.98
C VAL A 31 5.47 9.34 9.64
N THR A 32 6.14 10.13 10.50
CA THR A 32 7.53 10.53 10.29
C THR A 32 8.47 9.32 10.32
N ALA A 33 8.26 8.38 11.23
CA ALA A 33 9.03 7.13 11.30
C ALA A 33 8.85 6.30 10.00
N CYS A 34 7.61 6.13 9.54
CA CYS A 34 7.31 5.43 8.30
C CYS A 34 7.93 6.13 7.08
N LEU A 35 7.88 7.47 7.02
CA LEU A 35 8.47 8.24 5.94
C LEU A 35 10.00 8.16 5.90
N LEU A 36 10.66 8.25 7.04
CA LEU A 36 12.12 8.08 7.12
C LEU A 36 12.55 6.69 6.65
N SER A 37 11.87 5.64 7.11
CA SER A 37 12.16 4.27 6.67
C SER A 37 11.85 4.07 5.19
N PHE A 38 10.78 4.69 4.67
CA PHE A 38 10.44 4.62 3.25
C PHE A 38 11.46 5.37 2.38
N LYS A 39 11.93 6.54 2.81
CA LYS A 39 13.02 7.26 2.13
C LYS A 39 14.27 6.40 2.00
N GLU A 40 14.67 5.70 3.07
CA GLU A 40 15.78 4.75 3.03
C GLU A 40 15.51 3.58 2.09
N ALA A 41 14.27 3.06 2.08
CA ALA A 41 13.89 1.94 1.23
C ALA A 41 13.94 2.26 -0.27
N ILE A 42 13.74 3.53 -0.66
CA ILE A 42 13.83 4.02 -2.05
C ILE A 42 15.18 4.66 -2.38
N GLU A 43 16.17 4.57 -1.51
CA GLU A 43 17.48 5.19 -1.74
C GLU A 43 18.12 4.72 -3.05
N GLY A 44 18.63 5.69 -3.82
CA GLY A 44 19.23 5.46 -5.13
C GLY A 44 18.23 5.18 -6.26
N LEU A 45 16.93 5.41 -6.03
CA LEU A 45 15.88 5.42 -7.05
C LEU A 45 15.46 6.86 -7.35
N LYS A 46 15.26 7.17 -8.63
CA LYS A 46 14.57 8.40 -9.05
C LYS A 46 13.06 8.22 -8.83
N ALA A 47 12.52 8.71 -7.72
CA ALA A 47 11.11 8.63 -7.41
C ALA A 47 10.42 9.98 -7.50
N LYS A 48 9.22 10.02 -8.08
CA LYS A 48 8.28 11.15 -8.01
C LYS A 48 7.20 10.81 -7.00
N VAL A 49 7.03 11.64 -5.97
CA VAL A 49 6.08 11.41 -4.88
C VAL A 49 4.91 12.39 -4.98
N TYR A 50 3.72 11.88 -5.14
CA TYR A 50 2.46 12.63 -5.04
C TYR A 50 1.78 12.31 -3.72
N VAL A 51 1.62 13.33 -2.89
CA VAL A 51 1.07 13.19 -1.54
C VAL A 51 -0.35 13.71 -1.48
N ILE A 52 -1.26 12.89 -0.99
CA ILE A 52 -2.65 13.27 -0.72
C ILE A 52 -2.79 13.40 0.79
N MET A 53 -2.94 14.65 1.26
CA MET A 53 -3.07 15.00 2.66
C MET A 53 -4.53 15.17 3.02
N ASP A 54 -5.08 14.25 3.82
CA ASP A 54 -6.44 14.35 4.34
C ASP A 54 -6.47 15.13 5.65
N ARG A 55 -6.80 16.42 5.59
CA ARG A 55 -6.96 17.30 6.77
C ARG A 55 -5.69 17.37 7.66
N CYS A 56 -4.53 17.21 7.08
CA CYS A 56 -3.28 17.22 7.83
C CYS A 56 -2.87 18.64 8.26
N PRO A 57 -2.37 18.82 9.49
CA PRO A 57 -1.70 20.04 9.92
C PRO A 57 -0.49 20.39 9.01
N LYS A 58 -0.14 21.68 8.97
CA LYS A 58 0.94 22.19 8.09
C LYS A 58 2.29 21.52 8.30
N ILE A 59 2.57 21.00 9.49
CA ILE A 59 3.82 20.30 9.80
C ILE A 59 4.03 19.05 8.93
N TYR A 60 2.98 18.34 8.55
CA TYR A 60 3.09 17.18 7.64
C TYR A 60 3.67 17.59 6.29
N GLU A 61 3.24 18.74 5.76
CA GLU A 61 3.79 19.27 4.50
C GLU A 61 5.29 19.55 4.60
N LYS A 62 5.75 20.15 5.73
CA LYS A 62 7.16 20.38 5.96
C LYS A 62 7.94 19.06 5.95
N VAL A 63 7.46 18.04 6.64
CA VAL A 63 8.09 16.70 6.69
C VAL A 63 8.27 16.12 5.29
N PHE A 64 7.23 16.15 4.44
CA PHE A 64 7.33 15.60 3.10
C PHE A 64 8.30 16.39 2.21
N LYS A 65 8.27 17.72 2.28
CA LYS A 65 9.16 18.59 1.48
C LYS A 65 10.64 18.44 1.87
N GLU A 66 10.92 18.21 3.14
CA GLU A 66 12.27 17.98 3.61
C GLU A 66 12.82 16.60 3.20
N LEU A 67 11.94 15.60 3.18
CA LEU A 67 12.37 14.22 2.90
C LEU A 67 12.46 13.90 1.40
N PHE A 68 11.65 14.54 0.55
CA PHE A 68 11.56 14.19 -0.88
C PHE A 68 11.78 15.41 -1.78
N GLU A 69 12.79 15.34 -2.62
CA GLU A 69 13.11 16.41 -3.60
C GLU A 69 12.00 16.59 -4.66
N ASN A 70 11.44 15.47 -5.13
CA ASN A 70 10.44 15.45 -6.19
C ASN A 70 9.05 15.16 -5.62
N VAL A 71 8.53 16.08 -4.79
CA VAL A 71 7.23 15.92 -4.13
C VAL A 71 6.21 16.93 -4.67
N GLU A 72 5.00 16.42 -4.91
CA GLU A 72 3.81 17.20 -5.21
C GLU A 72 2.74 16.94 -4.15
N ILE A 73 2.10 17.97 -3.60
CA ILE A 73 1.19 17.84 -2.47
C ILE A 73 -0.21 18.31 -2.84
N LYS A 74 -1.19 17.44 -2.67
CA LYS A 74 -2.61 17.73 -2.76
C LYS A 74 -3.23 17.71 -1.37
N LYS A 75 -3.73 18.86 -0.91
CA LYS A 75 -4.48 18.95 0.35
C LYS A 75 -5.96 18.76 0.10
N LEU A 76 -6.59 17.97 0.96
CA LEU A 76 -8.04 17.82 1.02
C LEU A 76 -8.54 18.61 2.21
N GLU A 77 -9.23 19.68 1.91
CA GLU A 77 -9.98 20.46 2.89
C GLU A 77 -11.43 19.98 2.87
N SER A 78 -11.83 19.23 3.88
CA SER A 78 -13.24 18.85 3.98
C SER A 78 -13.91 19.60 5.12
N ASN A 79 -14.88 20.43 4.76
CA ASN A 79 -15.88 20.99 5.69
C ASN A 79 -16.98 19.94 6.03
N ILE A 80 -16.87 18.73 5.47
CA ILE A 80 -17.88 17.68 5.62
C ILE A 80 -17.34 16.68 6.64
N ILE A 81 -18.08 16.45 7.71
CA ILE A 81 -17.88 15.32 8.63
C ILE A 81 -18.23 14.04 7.87
N SER A 82 -17.35 13.61 6.97
CA SER A 82 -17.48 12.32 6.30
C SER A 82 -16.97 11.21 7.20
N ARG A 83 -17.60 10.05 7.13
CA ARG A 83 -17.10 8.86 7.84
C ARG A 83 -15.68 8.55 7.36
N SER A 84 -14.82 8.07 8.24
CA SER A 84 -13.41 7.71 7.92
C SER A 84 -13.30 6.79 6.69
N TRP A 85 -14.27 5.90 6.50
CA TRP A 85 -14.36 5.04 5.32
C TRP A 85 -14.52 5.79 4.00
N ASP A 86 -15.36 6.84 3.96
CA ASP A 86 -15.60 7.62 2.74
C ASP A 86 -14.33 8.38 2.32
N MET A 87 -13.55 8.85 3.30
CA MET A 87 -12.27 9.51 3.07
C MET A 87 -11.21 8.53 2.55
N ASN A 88 -11.14 7.31 3.08
CA ASN A 88 -10.26 6.27 2.55
C ASN A 88 -10.57 5.94 1.08
N VAL A 89 -11.86 5.90 0.73
CA VAL A 89 -12.31 5.70 -0.65
C VAL A 89 -11.91 6.87 -1.55
N GLN A 90 -12.08 8.11 -1.09
CA GLN A 90 -11.75 9.31 -1.87
C GLN A 90 -10.25 9.42 -2.09
N THR A 91 -9.44 9.25 -1.03
CA THR A 91 -7.97 9.31 -1.14
C THR A 91 -7.43 8.23 -2.05
N PHE A 92 -7.97 7.00 -1.98
CA PHE A 92 -7.58 5.92 -2.89
C PHE A 92 -7.94 6.25 -4.35
N LYS A 93 -9.11 6.83 -4.62
CA LYS A 93 -9.48 7.27 -5.98
C LYS A 93 -8.50 8.33 -6.51
N LEU A 94 -8.11 9.28 -5.69
CA LEU A 94 -7.12 10.30 -6.09
C LEU A 94 -5.75 9.69 -6.36
N GLN A 95 -5.29 8.73 -5.54
CA GLN A 95 -4.07 7.98 -5.84
C GLN A 95 -4.17 7.30 -7.23
N LEU A 96 -5.29 6.62 -7.47
CA LEU A 96 -5.55 5.90 -8.71
C LEU A 96 -5.57 6.84 -9.92
N GLU A 97 -6.27 7.97 -9.85
CA GLU A 97 -6.36 8.94 -10.94
C GLU A 97 -4.99 9.57 -11.24
N TYR A 98 -4.24 9.93 -10.22
CA TYR A 98 -2.90 10.48 -10.38
C TYR A 98 -1.97 9.47 -11.07
N LEU A 99 -1.89 8.24 -10.53
CA LEU A 99 -0.98 7.22 -11.08
C LEU A 99 -1.35 6.78 -12.51
N LYS A 100 -2.61 6.84 -12.86
CA LYS A 100 -3.07 6.62 -14.25
C LYS A 100 -2.67 7.76 -15.19
N GLY A 101 -2.80 9.00 -14.71
CA GLY A 101 -2.60 10.21 -15.52
C GLY A 101 -1.13 10.58 -15.75
N GLN A 102 -0.22 10.22 -14.85
CA GLN A 102 1.20 10.56 -14.95
C GLN A 102 1.87 9.91 -16.18
N GLN A 103 2.92 10.56 -16.74
CA GLN A 103 3.60 10.13 -17.97
C GLN A 103 5.11 9.87 -17.78
N TYR A 104 5.61 9.98 -16.58
CA TYR A 104 7.04 10.01 -16.29
C TYR A 104 7.59 8.71 -15.71
N SER A 105 6.76 7.72 -15.37
CA SER A 105 7.20 6.40 -14.94
C SER A 105 6.27 5.28 -15.41
N GLU A 106 6.85 4.14 -15.81
CA GLU A 106 6.13 2.93 -16.15
C GLU A 106 5.77 2.08 -14.93
N ILE A 107 6.44 2.30 -13.80
CA ILE A 107 6.16 1.60 -12.54
C ILE A 107 5.52 2.56 -11.57
N VAL A 108 4.43 2.13 -10.95
CA VAL A 108 3.62 2.93 -10.04
C VAL A 108 3.44 2.22 -8.70
N MET A 109 3.38 2.99 -7.62
CA MET A 109 3.21 2.48 -6.26
C MET A 109 2.16 3.27 -5.50
N PHE A 110 1.22 2.54 -4.89
CA PHE A 110 0.31 3.05 -3.88
C PHE A 110 0.95 2.88 -2.51
N GLN A 111 0.97 3.94 -1.72
CA GLN A 111 1.57 3.95 -0.39
C GLN A 111 0.64 4.55 0.65
N GLU A 112 0.61 3.92 1.84
CA GLU A 112 -0.10 4.37 3.04
C GLU A 112 0.91 4.84 4.10
N ASP A 113 0.42 5.57 5.10
CA ASP A 113 1.22 6.29 6.10
C ASP A 113 1.57 5.48 7.35
N ASP A 114 1.31 4.18 7.33
CA ASP A 114 1.45 3.25 8.45
C ASP A 114 2.31 2.02 8.12
N TYR A 115 3.15 2.14 7.08
CA TYR A 115 4.10 1.09 6.67
C TYR A 115 5.52 1.47 7.03
N LEU A 116 6.15 0.64 7.86
CA LEU A 116 7.56 0.76 8.25
C LEU A 116 8.41 -0.20 7.43
N TYR A 117 9.39 0.35 6.71
CA TYR A 117 10.29 -0.42 5.85
C TYR A 117 11.57 -0.80 6.58
N PHE A 118 12.02 -2.05 6.37
CA PHE A 118 13.26 -2.59 6.95
C PHE A 118 14.32 -2.91 5.89
N GLN A 119 13.91 -2.89 4.61
CA GLN A 119 14.76 -3.24 3.48
C GLN A 119 14.44 -2.37 2.28
N SER A 120 15.37 -2.31 1.33
CA SER A 120 15.15 -1.64 0.05
C SER A 120 14.03 -2.29 -0.76
N ILE A 121 13.27 -1.47 -1.51
CA ILE A 121 12.26 -1.95 -2.46
C ILE A 121 12.83 -2.28 -3.85
N LYS A 122 14.14 -2.13 -4.07
CA LYS A 122 14.78 -2.49 -5.36
C LYS A 122 14.45 -3.91 -5.82
N PRO A 123 14.42 -4.95 -4.94
CA PRO A 123 14.01 -6.29 -5.36
C PRO A 123 12.55 -6.37 -5.87
N MET A 124 11.66 -5.48 -5.40
CA MET A 124 10.30 -5.38 -5.95
C MET A 124 10.31 -4.83 -7.39
N LEU A 125 11.14 -3.80 -7.66
CA LEU A 125 11.32 -3.23 -9.00
C LEU A 125 11.89 -4.26 -9.98
N GLU A 126 12.81 -5.07 -9.53
CA GLU A 126 13.38 -6.14 -10.34
C GLU A 126 12.36 -7.24 -10.63
N LEU A 127 11.58 -7.64 -9.63
CA LEU A 127 10.56 -8.67 -9.79
C LEU A 127 9.40 -8.20 -10.67
N ILE A 128 8.95 -6.94 -10.55
CA ILE A 128 7.82 -6.41 -11.32
C ILE A 128 8.09 -6.39 -12.83
N ASN A 129 9.35 -6.35 -13.25
CA ASN A 129 9.73 -6.41 -14.65
C ASN A 129 9.47 -7.78 -15.29
N ASN A 130 9.30 -8.84 -14.49
CA ASN A 130 8.89 -10.15 -14.99
C ASN A 130 7.48 -10.07 -15.60
N GLU A 131 7.29 -10.67 -16.78
CA GLU A 131 6.00 -10.65 -17.50
C GLU A 131 4.85 -11.31 -16.73
N ASN A 132 5.17 -12.27 -15.87
CA ASN A 132 4.18 -13.00 -15.07
C ASN A 132 3.85 -12.33 -13.72
N VAL A 133 4.36 -11.12 -13.49
CA VAL A 133 4.15 -10.37 -12.25
C VAL A 133 3.33 -9.12 -12.53
N ASP A 134 2.13 -9.06 -11.95
CA ASP A 134 1.22 -7.93 -12.13
C ASP A 134 1.23 -6.97 -10.96
N PHE A 135 1.19 -7.50 -9.73
CA PHE A 135 1.17 -6.73 -8.49
C PHE A 135 2.17 -7.29 -7.48
N ILE A 136 2.79 -6.40 -6.71
CA ILE A 136 3.67 -6.74 -5.60
C ILE A 136 3.31 -5.89 -4.40
N SER A 137 3.13 -6.50 -3.23
CA SER A 137 3.04 -5.77 -1.95
C SER A 137 4.33 -5.97 -1.16
N PRO A 138 4.84 -4.95 -0.44
CA PRO A 138 6.02 -5.09 0.41
C PRO A 138 5.75 -5.87 1.69
N TYR A 139 4.48 -6.07 2.02
CA TYR A 139 4.02 -6.62 3.28
C TYR A 139 3.37 -7.99 3.12
N LEU A 140 3.93 -8.97 3.83
CA LEU A 140 3.36 -10.30 3.97
C LEU A 140 2.68 -10.41 5.33
N HIS A 141 1.36 -10.38 5.33
CA HIS A 141 0.60 -10.46 6.57
C HIS A 141 0.86 -11.80 7.29
N PRO A 142 1.29 -11.81 8.57
CA PRO A 142 1.62 -13.02 9.32
C PRO A 142 0.50 -14.05 9.34
N TRP A 143 -0.72 -13.57 9.35
CA TRP A 143 -1.91 -14.40 9.32
C TRP A 143 -1.96 -15.32 8.08
N ILE A 144 -1.41 -14.89 6.93
CA ILE A 144 -1.36 -15.73 5.71
C ILE A 144 -0.52 -16.98 5.95
N ILE A 145 0.62 -16.83 6.66
CA ILE A 145 1.55 -17.95 6.89
C ILE A 145 1.09 -18.84 8.04
N ASN A 146 0.51 -18.24 9.10
CA ASN A 146 0.27 -18.89 10.37
C ASN A 146 -1.14 -19.50 10.52
N THR A 147 -2.01 -19.36 9.52
CA THR A 147 -3.39 -19.85 9.58
C THR A 147 -3.73 -20.78 8.41
N SER A 148 -5.01 -21.18 8.37
CA SER A 148 -5.58 -21.94 7.25
C SER A 148 -5.46 -21.25 5.88
N TRP A 149 -5.08 -19.96 5.84
CA TRP A 149 -4.84 -19.20 4.60
C TRP A 149 -3.58 -19.63 3.87
N LYS A 150 -2.64 -20.30 4.53
CA LYS A 150 -1.47 -20.93 3.89
C LYS A 150 -1.84 -21.79 2.67
N LYS A 151 -3.02 -22.39 2.67
CA LYS A 151 -3.55 -23.18 1.53
C LYS A 151 -3.81 -22.35 0.26
N PHE A 152 -3.84 -21.03 0.35
CA PHE A 152 -4.05 -20.14 -0.80
C PHE A 152 -2.74 -19.65 -1.44
N ILE A 153 -1.61 -19.98 -0.87
CA ILE A 153 -0.29 -19.79 -1.50
C ILE A 153 -0.24 -20.72 -2.71
N LYS A 154 -0.09 -20.11 -3.90
CA LYS A 154 -0.13 -20.85 -5.17
C LYS A 154 1.26 -21.23 -5.67
N ASN A 155 2.11 -20.22 -5.77
CA ASN A 155 3.44 -20.34 -6.32
C ASN A 155 4.46 -19.66 -5.40
N ARG A 156 5.72 -20.06 -5.57
CA ARG A 156 6.88 -19.46 -4.91
C ARG A 156 7.96 -19.24 -5.93
N ILE A 157 8.67 -18.13 -5.84
CA ILE A 157 9.83 -17.80 -6.67
C ILE A 157 10.94 -17.35 -5.72
N ILE A 158 12.18 -17.80 -5.96
CA ILE A 158 13.34 -17.26 -5.27
C ILE A 158 14.06 -16.36 -6.26
N GLN A 159 14.14 -15.06 -5.94
CA GLN A 159 14.86 -14.06 -6.70
C GLN A 159 15.61 -13.14 -5.72
N ASN A 160 16.92 -12.88 -5.98
CA ASN A 160 17.76 -12.04 -5.13
C ASN A 160 17.79 -12.48 -3.66
N LYS A 161 17.80 -13.77 -3.41
CA LYS A 161 17.77 -14.40 -2.06
C LYS A 161 16.46 -14.13 -1.28
N ILE A 162 15.46 -13.55 -1.91
CA ILE A 162 14.12 -13.35 -1.33
C ILE A 162 13.18 -14.42 -1.89
N GLU A 163 12.45 -15.09 -1.01
CA GLU A 163 11.34 -15.94 -1.40
C GLU A 163 10.12 -15.06 -1.65
N TRP A 164 9.58 -15.07 -2.86
CA TRP A 164 8.35 -14.40 -3.23
C TRP A 164 7.20 -15.40 -3.25
N ILE A 165 6.11 -15.05 -2.58
CA ILE A 165 4.95 -15.92 -2.43
C ILE A 165 3.77 -15.32 -3.18
N GLN A 166 3.16 -16.10 -4.07
CA GLN A 166 1.94 -15.69 -4.77
C GLN A 166 0.73 -15.92 -3.87
N ILE A 167 -0.01 -14.85 -3.60
CA ILE A 167 -1.15 -14.82 -2.68
C ILE A 167 -2.39 -14.17 -3.31
N PRO A 168 -3.58 -14.34 -2.69
CA PRO A 168 -4.82 -13.84 -3.28
C PRO A 168 -5.15 -12.37 -2.96
N TYR A 169 -4.59 -11.75 -1.94
CA TYR A 169 -5.00 -10.42 -1.49
C TYR A 169 -3.87 -9.63 -0.81
N THR A 170 -4.04 -8.31 -0.77
CA THR A 170 -3.22 -7.35 -0.03
C THR A 170 -4.06 -6.15 0.42
N THR A 171 -3.44 -5.24 1.14
CA THR A 171 -3.93 -3.92 1.51
C THR A 171 -3.77 -2.90 0.37
N ASN A 172 -3.80 -1.59 0.67
CA ASN A 172 -3.64 -0.54 -0.33
C ASN A 172 -2.18 -0.16 -0.62
N THR A 173 -1.21 -0.79 0.03
CA THR A 173 0.21 -0.59 -0.27
C THR A 173 0.71 -1.67 -1.21
N PHE A 174 0.89 -1.29 -2.48
CA PHE A 174 1.34 -2.20 -3.53
C PHE A 174 1.96 -1.45 -4.72
N MET A 175 2.77 -2.18 -5.48
CA MET A 175 3.43 -1.75 -6.71
C MET A 175 2.85 -2.50 -7.91
N THR A 176 2.77 -1.83 -9.07
CA THR A 176 2.35 -2.45 -10.34
C THR A 176 2.92 -1.68 -11.54
N LYS A 177 2.85 -2.27 -12.73
CA LYS A 177 3.10 -1.55 -13.98
C LYS A 177 1.92 -0.64 -14.32
N LYS A 178 2.17 0.51 -14.94
CA LYS A 178 1.13 1.46 -15.35
C LYS A 178 0.12 0.85 -16.32
N ASN A 179 0.57 0.07 -17.30
CA ASN A 179 -0.34 -0.63 -18.22
C ASN A 179 -1.25 -1.62 -17.49
N ILE A 180 -0.74 -2.35 -16.50
CA ILE A 180 -1.54 -3.25 -15.64
C ILE A 180 -2.54 -2.45 -14.79
N LEU A 181 -2.10 -1.28 -14.26
CA LEU A 181 -2.99 -0.38 -13.54
C LEU A 181 -4.18 0.07 -14.41
N LEU A 182 -3.92 0.47 -15.65
CA LEU A 182 -4.95 0.89 -16.59
C LEU A 182 -5.92 -0.24 -16.93
N GLU A 183 -5.42 -1.44 -17.16
CA GLU A 183 -6.21 -2.64 -17.42
C GLU A 183 -7.09 -3.02 -16.21
N ALA A 184 -6.51 -3.01 -15.01
CA ALA A 184 -7.19 -3.37 -13.77
C ALA A 184 -8.10 -2.25 -13.20
N ASN A 185 -8.06 -1.04 -13.75
CA ASN A 185 -8.69 0.17 -13.21
C ASN A 185 -10.16 -0.02 -12.79
N LYS A 186 -10.97 -0.69 -13.62
CA LYS A 186 -12.42 -0.92 -13.33
C LYS A 186 -12.63 -1.66 -12.01
N PHE A 187 -11.69 -2.53 -11.63
CA PHE A 187 -11.76 -3.38 -10.45
C PHE A 187 -11.14 -2.71 -9.24
N LEU A 188 -10.06 -1.99 -9.43
CA LEU A 188 -9.47 -1.16 -8.40
C LEU A 188 -10.48 -0.09 -7.92
N ASN A 189 -11.27 0.46 -8.83
CA ASN A 189 -12.37 1.37 -8.50
C ASN A 189 -13.53 0.73 -7.71
N LEU A 190 -13.59 -0.61 -7.60
CA LEU A 190 -14.58 -1.27 -6.73
C LEU A 190 -14.25 -1.15 -5.24
N TYR A 191 -13.15 -0.51 -4.86
CA TYR A 191 -12.69 -0.35 -3.48
C TYR A 191 -13.81 0.08 -2.52
N TYR A 192 -14.60 1.06 -2.89
CA TYR A 192 -15.71 1.57 -2.07
C TYR A 192 -16.81 0.52 -1.75
N LYS A 193 -16.86 -0.59 -2.51
CA LYS A 193 -17.83 -1.69 -2.31
C LYS A 193 -17.21 -2.92 -1.67
N THR A 194 -15.92 -3.11 -1.85
CA THR A 194 -15.26 -4.38 -1.55
C THR A 194 -14.23 -4.30 -0.44
N GLY A 195 -13.73 -3.09 -0.12
CA GLY A 195 -12.54 -2.92 0.71
C GLY A 195 -11.28 -3.47 0.05
N ASP A 196 -10.19 -3.48 0.81
CA ASP A 196 -8.85 -3.80 0.30
C ASP A 196 -8.73 -5.26 -0.16
N MET A 197 -9.05 -6.16 0.72
CA MET A 197 -8.83 -7.59 0.54
C MET A 197 -9.58 -8.14 -0.68
N TYR A 198 -10.84 -7.79 -0.84
CA TYR A 198 -11.71 -8.49 -1.76
C TYR A 198 -11.55 -8.07 -3.22
N ARG A 199 -11.12 -6.83 -3.48
CA ARG A 199 -10.79 -6.43 -4.85
C ARG A 199 -9.63 -7.26 -5.40
N PHE A 200 -8.61 -7.57 -4.57
CA PHE A 200 -7.51 -8.44 -4.98
C PHE A 200 -7.92 -9.90 -5.11
N ILE A 201 -8.83 -10.41 -4.27
CA ILE A 201 -9.41 -11.74 -4.45
C ILE A 201 -10.14 -11.85 -5.80
N ILE A 202 -10.84 -10.80 -6.23
CA ILE A 202 -11.49 -10.74 -7.55
C ILE A 202 -10.42 -10.71 -8.65
N LEU A 203 -9.44 -9.82 -8.58
CA LEU A 203 -8.37 -9.69 -9.56
C LEU A 203 -7.56 -10.98 -9.73
N THR A 204 -7.22 -11.64 -8.64
CA THR A 204 -6.46 -12.90 -8.65
C THR A 204 -7.31 -14.13 -8.96
N LYS A 205 -8.62 -13.96 -9.17
CA LYS A 205 -9.60 -15.04 -9.39
C LYS A 205 -9.51 -16.15 -8.33
N ASN A 206 -9.29 -15.78 -7.07
CA ASN A 206 -9.23 -16.73 -5.97
C ASN A 206 -10.56 -16.78 -5.20
N ILE A 207 -11.52 -17.51 -5.75
CA ILE A 207 -12.90 -17.59 -5.22
C ILE A 207 -13.00 -18.39 -3.92
N ARG A 208 -12.05 -19.25 -3.61
CA ARG A 208 -12.17 -20.13 -2.41
C ARG A 208 -12.39 -19.35 -1.11
N PRO A 209 -11.72 -18.20 -0.87
CA PRO A 209 -12.05 -17.34 0.26
C PRO A 209 -13.45 -16.73 0.20
N LEU A 210 -13.97 -16.46 -1.01
CA LEU A 210 -15.30 -15.87 -1.19
C LEU A 210 -16.46 -16.82 -0.85
N ARG A 211 -16.21 -18.14 -0.75
CA ARG A 211 -17.27 -19.10 -0.36
C ARG A 211 -17.79 -18.87 1.05
N ILE A 212 -16.98 -18.31 1.94
CA ILE A 212 -17.35 -18.04 3.34
C ILE A 212 -18.22 -16.79 3.45
N ASP A 213 -17.93 -15.76 2.62
CA ASP A 213 -18.55 -14.43 2.72
C ASP A 213 -19.40 -14.05 1.50
N LEU A 214 -19.74 -15.04 0.65
CA LEU A 214 -20.52 -14.80 -0.57
C LEU A 214 -21.85 -14.02 -0.32
N PRO A 215 -22.59 -14.24 0.79
CA PRO A 215 -23.80 -13.47 1.10
C PRO A 215 -23.54 -11.96 1.23
N TYR A 216 -22.43 -11.58 1.87
CA TYR A 216 -22.09 -10.16 2.11
C TYR A 216 -21.75 -9.41 0.81
N TYR A 217 -21.09 -10.09 -0.17
CA TYR A 217 -20.70 -9.51 -1.45
C TYR A 217 -21.83 -9.49 -2.48
N ARG A 218 -22.69 -10.52 -2.47
CA ARG A 218 -23.92 -10.50 -3.28
C ARG A 218 -24.75 -9.25 -3.02
N TYR A 219 -24.79 -8.80 -1.78
CA TYR A 219 -25.56 -7.63 -1.37
C TYR A 219 -24.96 -6.30 -1.86
N ARG A 220 -23.61 -6.17 -1.90
CA ARG A 220 -22.95 -4.90 -2.24
C ARG A 220 -22.71 -4.70 -3.72
N ILE A 221 -22.47 -5.74 -4.49
CA ILE A 221 -22.11 -5.61 -5.93
C ILE A 221 -23.23 -6.11 -6.85
N GLY A 222 -24.12 -6.96 -6.35
CA GLY A 222 -25.08 -7.72 -7.15
C GLY A 222 -24.42 -8.93 -7.83
N ALA A 223 -25.02 -10.12 -7.69
CA ALA A 223 -24.43 -11.37 -8.14
C ALA A 223 -24.11 -11.41 -9.64
N LEU A 224 -25.00 -10.86 -10.48
CA LEU A 224 -24.83 -10.80 -11.94
C LEU A 224 -23.69 -9.87 -12.34
N LYS A 225 -23.55 -8.71 -11.66
CA LYS A 225 -22.49 -7.75 -11.91
C LYS A 225 -21.13 -8.30 -11.49
N PHE A 226 -21.08 -8.99 -10.34
CA PHE A 226 -19.90 -9.72 -9.88
C PHE A 226 -19.48 -10.79 -10.89
N LEU A 227 -20.42 -11.63 -11.34
CA LEU A 227 -20.15 -12.69 -12.30
C LEU A 227 -19.64 -12.13 -13.64
N ARG A 228 -20.27 -11.06 -14.15
CA ARG A 228 -19.82 -10.37 -15.36
C ARG A 228 -18.39 -9.84 -15.23
N TYR A 229 -18.06 -9.20 -14.12
CA TYR A 229 -16.71 -8.74 -13.86
C TYR A 229 -15.73 -9.91 -13.76
N TYR A 230 -16.09 -10.94 -13.01
CA TYR A 230 -15.25 -12.11 -12.84
C TYR A 230 -14.93 -12.84 -14.14
N LEU A 231 -15.90 -12.94 -15.04
CA LEU A 231 -15.73 -13.58 -16.34
C LEU A 231 -14.95 -12.70 -17.33
N SER A 232 -15.13 -11.38 -17.30
CA SER A 232 -14.51 -10.44 -18.24
C SER A 232 -13.02 -10.16 -17.98
N LEU A 233 -12.50 -10.52 -16.81
CA LEU A 233 -11.11 -10.28 -16.43
C LEU A 233 -10.19 -11.43 -16.81
N ARG A 234 -8.96 -11.09 -17.21
CA ARG A 234 -7.86 -12.04 -17.05
C ARG A 234 -7.56 -12.25 -15.57
N LYS A 235 -6.86 -13.31 -15.25
CA LYS A 235 -6.38 -13.58 -13.90
C LYS A 235 -5.06 -12.83 -13.69
N TYR A 236 -5.02 -11.96 -12.68
CA TYR A 236 -3.81 -11.27 -12.25
C TYR A 236 -3.04 -12.06 -11.20
N THR A 237 -1.76 -11.75 -11.08
CA THR A 237 -0.87 -12.29 -10.05
C THR A 237 -0.56 -11.22 -9.00
N LEU A 238 -0.44 -11.63 -7.74
CA LEU A 238 -0.03 -10.78 -6.64
C LEU A 238 1.02 -11.49 -5.82
N TRP A 239 2.16 -10.84 -5.59
CA TRP A 239 3.30 -11.39 -4.93
C TRP A 239 3.69 -10.62 -3.67
N MET A 240 4.21 -11.33 -2.67
CA MET A 240 4.73 -10.75 -1.43
C MET A 240 6.05 -11.40 -1.04
N PRO A 241 6.98 -10.63 -0.44
CA PRO A 241 8.27 -11.14 0.00
C PRO A 241 8.15 -11.92 1.32
N ASN A 242 8.95 -12.97 1.46
CA ASN A 242 9.14 -13.74 2.69
C ASN A 242 10.65 -13.87 3.00
N PRO A 243 11.18 -13.22 4.04
CA PRO A 243 10.49 -12.35 4.99
C PRO A 243 9.98 -11.05 4.36
N THR A 244 9.07 -10.38 5.06
CA THR A 244 8.47 -9.11 4.64
C THR A 244 9.51 -7.99 4.47
N ILE A 245 9.29 -7.09 3.51
CA ILE A 245 10.13 -5.89 3.28
C ILE A 245 9.65 -4.74 4.19
N ALA A 246 8.34 -4.67 4.43
CA ALA A 246 7.74 -3.67 5.31
C ALA A 246 6.71 -4.29 6.23
N ASP A 247 6.48 -3.67 7.41
CA ASP A 247 5.40 -4.03 8.32
C ASP A 247 4.31 -2.97 8.34
N HIS A 248 3.07 -3.41 8.44
CA HIS A 248 1.90 -2.57 8.68
C HIS A 248 1.77 -2.34 10.19
N ILE A 249 2.01 -1.09 10.63
CA ILE A 249 2.14 -0.75 12.05
C ILE A 249 0.80 -0.51 12.74
N GLU A 250 -0.23 -0.04 12.03
CA GLU A 250 -1.58 0.09 12.58
C GLU A 250 -2.29 -1.27 12.57
N GLY A 251 -2.55 -1.83 13.76
CA GLY A 251 -3.20 -3.12 13.92
C GLY A 251 -2.74 -3.87 15.16
N ASN A 252 -3.02 -5.15 15.24
CA ASN A 252 -2.42 -6.04 16.23
C ASN A 252 -0.90 -6.03 16.08
N PRO A 253 -0.13 -6.21 17.17
CA PRO A 253 1.30 -6.02 17.14
C PRO A 253 1.89 -6.71 15.92
N PRO A 254 2.62 -5.98 15.07
CA PRO A 254 3.16 -6.51 13.84
C PRO A 254 4.05 -7.71 14.20
N ALA A 255 3.79 -8.86 13.57
CA ALA A 255 4.46 -10.11 13.95
C ALA A 255 5.95 -10.13 13.60
N TYR A 256 6.40 -9.18 12.79
CA TYR A 256 7.78 -9.07 12.32
C TYR A 256 8.51 -7.86 12.90
N THR A 257 7.81 -6.93 13.53
CA THR A 257 8.41 -5.69 14.02
C THR A 257 9.17 -5.96 15.31
N ARG A 258 10.47 -5.76 15.28
CA ARG A 258 11.33 -5.86 16.46
C ARG A 258 11.18 -4.58 17.29
N LEU A 259 10.74 -4.70 18.53
CA LEU A 259 10.52 -3.55 19.43
C LEU A 259 11.73 -2.60 19.49
N ASN A 260 12.94 -3.15 19.57
CA ASN A 260 14.18 -2.35 19.60
C ASN A 260 14.43 -1.56 18.31
N GLU A 261 14.00 -2.08 17.16
CA GLU A 261 14.10 -1.37 15.87
C GLU A 261 13.06 -0.24 15.81
N LEU A 262 11.85 -0.49 16.30
CA LEU A 262 10.80 0.53 16.42
C LEU A 262 11.23 1.69 17.32
N GLU A 263 11.82 1.42 18.48
CA GLU A 263 12.30 2.46 19.39
C GLU A 263 13.39 3.31 18.75
N LYS A 264 14.36 2.71 18.07
CA LYS A 264 15.40 3.43 17.33
C LYS A 264 14.83 4.36 16.27
N ILE A 265 13.87 3.85 15.47
CA ILE A 265 13.24 4.61 14.40
C ILE A 265 12.38 5.74 14.98
N LYS A 266 11.68 5.50 16.10
CA LYS A 266 10.96 6.55 16.83
C LYS A 266 11.87 7.67 17.29
N ILE A 267 13.01 7.35 17.93
CA ILE A 267 14.00 8.34 18.38
C ILE A 267 14.48 9.18 17.20
N LYS A 268 14.77 8.54 16.06
CA LYS A 268 15.16 9.20 14.81
C LYS A 268 14.06 10.15 14.30
N ALA A 269 12.79 9.70 14.34
CA ALA A 269 11.65 10.51 13.94
C ALA A 269 11.44 11.74 14.80
N ILE A 270 11.55 11.60 16.14
CA ILE A 270 11.45 12.71 17.08
C ILE A 270 12.61 13.71 16.86
N GLY A 271 13.84 13.22 16.70
CA GLY A 271 15.00 14.06 16.41
C GLY A 271 14.82 14.86 15.11
N PHE A 272 14.30 14.23 14.06
CA PHE A 272 13.98 14.89 12.80
C PHE A 272 12.89 15.95 12.98
N LEU A 273 11.81 15.66 13.69
CA LEU A 273 10.72 16.61 13.94
C LEU A 273 11.22 17.84 14.72
N ASN A 274 12.08 17.64 15.70
CA ASN A 274 12.70 18.74 16.46
C ASN A 274 13.60 19.64 15.60
N SER A 275 14.20 19.11 14.52
CA SER A 275 15.00 19.91 13.59
C SER A 275 14.16 20.76 12.64
N LEU A 276 12.87 20.50 12.53
CA LEU A 276 11.93 21.25 11.67
C LEU A 276 11.27 22.44 12.41
N THR A 277 11.33 22.46 13.74
CA THR A 277 10.77 23.56 14.57
C THR A 277 11.76 24.68 14.70
#